data_686b779a837ea764d7b56cd588fbb30f
#
_entry.id   686b779a837ea764d7b56cd588fbb30f
#
_cell.length_a   1.000
_cell.length_b   1.000
_cell.length_c   1.000
_cell.angle_alpha   90.00
_cell.angle_beta   90.00
_cell.angle_gamma   90.00
#
_symmetry.space_group_name_H-M   'P 1'
#
loop_
_entity.id
_entity.type
_entity.pdbx_description
1 polymer ?
#
loop_
_entity_poly.entity_id
_entity_poly.type
_entity_poly.pdbx_seq_one_letter_code
_entity_poly.pdbx_strand_id
1 'polypeptide(L)'
;KKPEDESKLGFGKIFTDHMFIMDYEKGRGWHDARVVPYGPFVMDPACTVFHYAQEIFEGMKCYRRKDGGLNLFRPRDNFARMNRSAERMGMPKIDVEEAMAGLTALLKADADWVPSAPGTSLYIRPTMISTDVMLGVHASHTYRFFIICSPSGAYYAKGLAPVGIYAAAARFYSRRHHPRLHHQAGQAQGYSGGRAPHYRSGCF
;
A
#
# COMPACT_ATOMS: atom_id res chain seq x y z
N LYS A 1 -12.54 -17.86 1.96
CA LYS A 1 -13.65 -18.15 2.90
C LYS A 1 -13.58 -17.12 4.02
N LYS A 2 -14.68 -16.40 4.27
CA LYS A 2 -14.79 -15.41 5.35
C LYS A 2 -14.47 -16.05 6.71
N PRO A 3 -13.63 -15.44 7.57
CA PRO A 3 -13.34 -15.93 8.90
C PRO A 3 -14.60 -15.96 9.78
N GLU A 4 -14.80 -17.04 10.51
CA GLU A 4 -15.90 -17.16 11.46
C GLU A 4 -15.59 -16.41 12.79
N ASP A 5 -14.32 -16.33 13.16
CA ASP A 5 -13.85 -15.66 14.38
C ASP A 5 -13.17 -14.32 14.05
N GLU A 6 -13.92 -13.23 14.16
CA GLU A 6 -13.43 -11.88 13.91
C GLU A 6 -12.39 -11.39 14.93
N SER A 7 -12.20 -12.09 16.05
CA SER A 7 -11.16 -11.75 17.05
C SER A 7 -9.76 -12.10 16.60
N LYS A 8 -9.63 -13.01 15.61
CA LYS A 8 -8.34 -13.53 15.10
C LYS A 8 -7.95 -13.01 13.71
N LEU A 9 -8.56 -11.95 13.23
CA LEU A 9 -8.35 -11.45 11.88
C LEU A 9 -6.88 -11.08 11.57
N GLY A 10 -6.14 -10.57 12.55
CA GLY A 10 -4.80 -10.03 12.31
C GLY A 10 -4.84 -8.82 11.37
N PHE A 11 -3.80 -8.63 10.55
CA PHE A 11 -3.73 -7.56 9.56
C PHE A 11 -3.14 -8.06 8.23
N GLY A 12 -3.85 -7.83 7.11
CA GLY A 12 -3.35 -8.03 5.75
C GLY A 12 -3.08 -9.48 5.33
N LYS A 13 -3.67 -10.48 6.01
CA LYS A 13 -3.49 -11.91 5.69
C LYS A 13 -4.67 -12.54 4.97
N ILE A 14 -5.83 -11.93 5.07
CA ILE A 14 -7.11 -12.40 4.52
C ILE A 14 -7.61 -11.29 3.61
N PHE A 15 -8.09 -11.65 2.42
CA PHE A 15 -8.62 -10.71 1.45
C PHE A 15 -10.08 -11.03 1.15
N THR A 16 -10.82 -10.00 0.72
CA THR A 16 -12.21 -10.15 0.30
C THR A 16 -12.32 -10.87 -1.05
N ASP A 17 -13.53 -11.22 -1.46
CA ASP A 17 -13.76 -12.01 -2.67
C ASP A 17 -13.51 -11.24 -3.96
N HIS A 18 -13.52 -9.90 -3.91
CA HIS A 18 -13.38 -9.06 -5.10
C HIS A 18 -12.28 -8.01 -4.94
N MET A 19 -11.87 -7.44 -6.06
CA MET A 19 -11.01 -6.26 -6.18
C MET A 19 -11.54 -5.33 -7.27
N PHE A 20 -11.23 -4.04 -7.15
CA PHE A 20 -11.47 -3.07 -8.21
C PHE A 20 -10.21 -2.87 -9.03
N ILE A 21 -10.34 -2.74 -10.34
CA ILE A 21 -9.22 -2.48 -11.26
C ILE A 21 -9.64 -1.40 -12.25
N MET A 22 -8.67 -0.56 -12.61
CA MET A 22 -8.75 0.40 -13.70
C MET A 22 -7.38 0.51 -14.35
N ASP A 23 -7.32 0.51 -15.67
CA ASP A 23 -6.08 0.58 -16.44
C ASP A 23 -5.90 1.98 -17.04
N TYR A 24 -4.63 2.40 -17.24
CA TYR A 24 -4.27 3.66 -17.86
C TYR A 24 -3.32 3.43 -19.02
N GLU A 25 -3.57 4.15 -20.11
CA GLU A 25 -2.68 4.22 -21.27
C GLU A 25 -2.51 5.68 -21.70
N LYS A 26 -1.27 6.09 -21.95
CA LYS A 26 -0.94 7.43 -22.43
C LYS A 26 -1.64 7.72 -23.76
N GLY A 27 -2.40 8.77 -23.81
CA GLY A 27 -3.22 9.14 -24.97
C GLY A 27 -4.67 8.67 -24.91
N ARG A 28 -4.97 7.59 -24.19
CA ARG A 28 -6.32 7.10 -23.91
C ARG A 28 -6.86 7.56 -22.55
N GLY A 29 -5.97 7.70 -21.57
CA GLY A 29 -6.35 7.99 -20.18
C GLY A 29 -6.74 6.75 -19.40
N TRP A 30 -7.49 6.94 -18.29
CA TRP A 30 -8.05 5.85 -17.48
C TRP A 30 -9.21 5.17 -18.22
N HIS A 31 -9.28 3.85 -18.13
CA HIS A 31 -10.30 3.05 -18.83
C HIS A 31 -10.50 1.69 -18.15
N ASP A 32 -11.52 0.96 -18.60
CA ASP A 32 -11.86 -0.40 -18.17
C ASP A 32 -12.02 -0.56 -16.65
N ALA A 33 -12.66 0.43 -16.01
CA ALA A 33 -13.02 0.40 -14.60
C ALA A 33 -13.99 -0.76 -14.30
N ARG A 34 -13.59 -1.69 -13.42
CA ARG A 34 -14.35 -2.92 -13.17
C ARG A 34 -14.09 -3.51 -11.77
N VAL A 35 -15.10 -4.17 -11.21
CA VAL A 35 -14.96 -5.06 -10.06
C VAL A 35 -14.85 -6.48 -10.58
N VAL A 36 -13.81 -7.20 -10.14
CA VAL A 36 -13.51 -8.56 -10.57
C VAL A 36 -13.23 -9.45 -9.35
N PRO A 37 -13.30 -10.78 -9.46
CA PRO A 37 -12.85 -11.66 -8.40
C PRO A 37 -11.41 -11.37 -8.00
N TYR A 38 -11.12 -11.42 -6.69
CA TYR A 38 -9.77 -11.28 -6.18
C TYR A 38 -8.88 -12.43 -6.68
N GLY A 39 -7.73 -12.09 -7.24
CA GLY A 39 -6.79 -13.08 -7.78
C GLY A 39 -5.45 -12.47 -8.17
N PRO A 40 -4.50 -13.29 -8.62
CA PRO A 40 -3.18 -12.84 -9.05
C PRO A 40 -3.25 -12.04 -10.35
N PHE A 41 -2.33 -11.09 -10.51
CA PHE A 41 -2.06 -10.46 -11.81
C PHE A 41 -1.05 -11.30 -12.60
N VAL A 42 -1.32 -11.50 -13.88
CA VAL A 42 -0.31 -11.97 -14.84
C VAL A 42 0.42 -10.75 -15.35
N MET A 43 1.72 -10.68 -15.12
CA MET A 43 2.57 -9.55 -15.51
C MET A 43 3.85 -10.06 -16.18
N ASP A 44 4.32 -9.32 -17.20
CA ASP A 44 5.59 -9.61 -17.85
C ASP A 44 6.74 -9.36 -16.87
N PRO A 45 7.79 -10.22 -16.83
CA PRO A 45 8.97 -10.03 -16.00
C PRO A 45 9.71 -8.71 -16.24
N ALA A 46 9.62 -8.13 -17.45
CA ALA A 46 10.21 -6.83 -17.79
C ALA A 46 9.32 -5.64 -17.40
N CYS A 47 8.22 -5.87 -16.68
CA CYS A 47 7.33 -4.81 -16.23
C CYS A 47 8.07 -3.83 -15.32
N THR A 48 7.98 -2.54 -15.62
CA THR A 48 8.77 -1.47 -14.99
C THR A 48 8.65 -1.41 -13.47
N VAL A 49 7.50 -1.77 -12.90
CA VAL A 49 7.34 -1.80 -11.43
C VAL A 49 8.34 -2.74 -10.75
N PHE A 50 8.70 -3.88 -11.37
CA PHE A 50 9.64 -4.84 -10.78
C PHE A 50 11.08 -4.34 -10.76
N HIS A 51 11.44 -3.40 -11.64
CA HIS A 51 12.81 -2.91 -11.80
C HIS A 51 13.04 -1.54 -11.18
N TYR A 52 12.02 -0.68 -11.17
CA TYR A 52 12.14 0.72 -10.74
C TYR A 52 11.23 1.06 -9.58
N ALA A 53 10.41 0.11 -9.09
CA ALA A 53 9.49 0.30 -7.97
C ALA A 53 8.62 1.57 -8.11
N GLN A 54 8.21 1.90 -9.35
CA GLN A 54 7.32 3.03 -9.59
C GLN A 54 5.90 2.63 -9.20
N GLU A 55 5.63 2.79 -7.91
CA GLU A 55 4.35 2.47 -7.29
C GLU A 55 3.99 3.48 -6.20
N ILE A 56 2.70 3.64 -5.97
CA ILE A 56 2.14 4.41 -4.85
C ILE A 56 0.95 3.67 -4.27
N PHE A 57 0.67 3.88 -2.98
CA PHE A 57 -0.52 3.33 -2.35
C PHE A 57 -1.12 4.28 -1.33
N GLU A 58 -2.36 3.98 -0.96
CA GLU A 58 -3.09 4.60 0.14
C GLU A 58 -3.61 3.55 1.11
N GLY A 59 -4.05 4.01 2.28
CA GLY A 59 -4.71 3.17 3.26
C GLY A 59 -5.89 3.91 3.88
N MET A 60 -7.05 3.26 3.87
CA MET A 60 -8.24 3.74 4.55
C MET A 60 -9.01 2.59 5.17
N LYS A 61 -10.03 2.88 5.95
CA LYS A 61 -10.81 1.87 6.66
C LYS A 61 -12.30 2.07 6.45
N CYS A 62 -13.02 0.96 6.30
CA CYS A 62 -14.46 0.91 6.33
C CYS A 62 -14.92 0.23 7.64
N TYR A 63 -15.93 0.80 8.26
CA TYR A 63 -16.49 0.32 9.53
C TYR A 63 -17.95 -0.03 9.35
N ARG A 64 -18.39 -1.10 10.03
CA ARG A 64 -19.79 -1.42 10.13
C ARG A 64 -20.44 -0.61 11.24
N ARG A 65 -21.55 0.05 10.94
CA ARG A 65 -22.38 0.77 11.88
C ARG A 65 -23.31 -0.19 12.63
N LYS A 66 -23.84 0.25 13.78
CA LYS A 66 -24.82 -0.52 14.57
C LYS A 66 -26.13 -0.82 13.83
N ASP A 67 -26.51 0.03 12.87
CA ASP A 67 -27.69 -0.15 11.99
C ASP A 67 -27.39 -1.00 10.76
N GLY A 68 -26.20 -1.61 10.66
CA GLY A 68 -25.76 -2.44 9.53
C GLY A 68 -25.16 -1.65 8.36
N GLY A 69 -25.26 -0.33 8.36
CA GLY A 69 -24.66 0.53 7.34
C GLY A 69 -23.12 0.52 7.38
N LEU A 70 -22.50 1.04 6.32
CA LEU A 70 -21.06 1.15 6.19
C LEU A 70 -20.61 2.61 6.27
N ASN A 71 -19.50 2.86 6.96
CA ASN A 71 -18.90 4.17 7.11
C ASN A 71 -17.46 4.18 6.61
N LEU A 72 -17.13 5.20 5.83
CA LEU A 72 -15.77 5.60 5.45
C LEU A 72 -15.45 6.95 6.12
N PHE A 73 -14.20 7.13 6.54
CA PHE A 73 -13.75 8.42 7.06
C PHE A 73 -12.93 9.16 6.01
N ARG A 74 -13.52 10.23 5.44
CA ARG A 74 -12.89 11.18 4.51
C ARG A 74 -12.15 10.50 3.31
N PRO A 75 -12.75 9.54 2.59
CA PRO A 75 -12.05 8.78 1.54
C PRO A 75 -11.58 9.66 0.37
N ARG A 76 -12.29 10.77 0.07
CA ARG A 76 -11.87 11.72 -0.97
C ARG A 76 -10.53 12.36 -0.66
N ASP A 77 -10.24 12.64 0.63
CA ASP A 77 -8.94 13.20 1.02
C ASP A 77 -7.80 12.19 0.85
N ASN A 78 -8.08 10.90 1.04
CA ASN A 78 -7.11 9.82 0.76
C ASN A 78 -6.80 9.78 -0.75
N PHE A 79 -7.80 9.81 -1.63
CA PHE A 79 -7.56 9.85 -3.07
C PHE A 79 -6.87 11.15 -3.53
N ALA A 80 -7.24 12.29 -2.94
CA ALA A 80 -6.53 13.55 -3.18
C ALA A 80 -5.06 13.48 -2.75
N ARG A 81 -4.74 12.80 -1.63
CA ARG A 81 -3.37 12.55 -1.18
C ARG A 81 -2.64 11.59 -2.12
N MET A 82 -3.30 10.55 -2.61
CA MET A 82 -2.75 9.65 -3.63
C MET A 82 -2.38 10.42 -4.90
N ASN A 83 -3.21 11.36 -5.34
CA ASN A 83 -2.92 12.22 -6.49
C ASN A 83 -1.69 13.13 -6.28
N ARG A 84 -1.47 13.63 -5.05
CA ARG A 84 -0.23 14.35 -4.72
C ARG A 84 1.00 13.42 -4.78
N SER A 85 0.86 12.18 -4.34
CA SER A 85 1.91 11.16 -4.47
C SER A 85 2.18 10.82 -5.93
N ALA A 86 1.12 10.64 -6.74
CA ALA A 86 1.22 10.39 -8.18
C ALA A 86 1.99 11.51 -8.90
N GLU A 87 1.64 12.77 -8.64
CA GLU A 87 2.32 13.93 -9.19
C GLU A 87 3.81 13.92 -8.85
N ARG A 88 4.15 13.61 -7.59
CA ARG A 88 5.53 13.56 -7.12
C ARG A 88 6.35 12.43 -7.76
N MET A 89 5.70 11.33 -8.11
CA MET A 89 6.29 10.16 -8.76
C MET A 89 6.22 10.22 -10.30
N GLY A 90 5.69 11.31 -10.88
CA GLY A 90 5.50 11.42 -12.34
C GLY A 90 4.47 10.43 -12.90
N MET A 91 3.51 10.02 -12.08
CA MET A 91 2.44 9.09 -12.44
C MET A 91 1.14 9.83 -12.78
N PRO A 92 0.22 9.24 -13.57
CA PRO A 92 -1.05 9.89 -13.87
C PRO A 92 -1.92 10.04 -12.62
N LYS A 93 -2.64 11.17 -12.52
CA LYS A 93 -3.65 11.38 -11.49
C LYS A 93 -4.92 10.60 -11.83
N ILE A 94 -5.58 10.06 -10.82
CA ILE A 94 -6.92 9.47 -10.96
C ILE A 94 -7.99 10.54 -10.76
N ASP A 95 -9.12 10.39 -11.42
CA ASP A 95 -10.33 11.14 -11.06
C ASP A 95 -10.84 10.64 -9.70
N VAL A 96 -11.02 11.58 -8.74
CA VAL A 96 -11.41 11.23 -7.37
C VAL A 96 -12.82 10.65 -7.32
N GLU A 97 -13.76 11.15 -8.13
CA GLU A 97 -15.14 10.67 -8.11
C GLU A 97 -15.25 9.31 -8.82
N GLU A 98 -14.46 9.06 -9.86
CA GLU A 98 -14.37 7.75 -10.50
C GLU A 98 -13.78 6.70 -9.53
N ALA A 99 -12.72 7.05 -8.82
CA ALA A 99 -12.15 6.18 -7.78
C ALA A 99 -13.14 5.93 -6.63
N MET A 100 -13.93 6.93 -6.24
CA MET A 100 -15.01 6.79 -5.24
C MET A 100 -16.14 5.90 -5.74
N ALA A 101 -16.51 5.99 -7.02
CA ALA A 101 -17.50 5.11 -7.62
C ALA A 101 -17.04 3.66 -7.62
N GLY A 102 -15.77 3.42 -8.02
CA GLY A 102 -15.15 2.09 -7.98
C GLY A 102 -15.05 1.51 -6.58
N LEU A 103 -14.62 2.31 -5.61
CA LEU A 103 -14.60 1.91 -4.19
C LEU A 103 -16.00 1.57 -3.68
N THR A 104 -17.01 2.38 -4.03
CA THR A 104 -18.39 2.13 -3.61
C THR A 104 -18.94 0.84 -4.21
N ALA A 105 -18.66 0.57 -5.49
CA ALA A 105 -19.03 -0.68 -6.14
C ALA A 105 -18.40 -1.90 -5.49
N LEU A 106 -17.09 -1.82 -5.20
CA LEU A 106 -16.36 -2.89 -4.49
C LEU A 106 -16.94 -3.15 -3.09
N LEU A 107 -17.18 -2.09 -2.31
CA LEU A 107 -17.75 -2.23 -0.96
C LEU A 107 -19.19 -2.75 -0.96
N LYS A 108 -19.96 -2.50 -2.02
CA LYS A 108 -21.30 -3.12 -2.19
C LYS A 108 -21.19 -4.60 -2.49
N ALA A 109 -20.25 -5.01 -3.34
CA ALA A 109 -20.01 -6.43 -3.67
C ALA A 109 -19.53 -7.23 -2.45
N ASP A 110 -18.67 -6.63 -1.63
CA ASP A 110 -18.03 -7.27 -0.48
C ASP A 110 -18.58 -6.75 0.87
N ALA A 111 -19.82 -6.24 0.90
CA ALA A 111 -20.38 -5.65 2.11
C ALA A 111 -20.33 -6.59 3.31
N ASP A 112 -20.56 -7.88 3.11
CA ASP A 112 -20.56 -8.88 4.17
C ASP A 112 -19.17 -9.14 4.78
N TRP A 113 -18.10 -8.73 4.08
CA TRP A 113 -16.74 -8.84 4.58
C TRP A 113 -16.35 -7.77 5.61
N VAL A 114 -17.13 -6.69 5.73
CA VAL A 114 -16.87 -5.66 6.73
C VAL A 114 -17.18 -6.23 8.11
N PRO A 115 -16.19 -6.41 9.00
CA PRO A 115 -16.41 -7.05 10.29
C PRO A 115 -17.24 -6.15 11.23
N SER A 116 -17.87 -6.78 12.22
CA SER A 116 -18.77 -6.13 13.18
C SER A 116 -18.22 -6.11 14.61
N ALA A 117 -17.22 -6.94 14.92
CA ALA A 117 -16.66 -7.01 16.26
C ALA A 117 -15.99 -5.67 16.66
N PRO A 118 -16.06 -5.27 17.94
CA PRO A 118 -15.44 -4.04 18.43
C PRO A 118 -13.94 -3.98 18.09
N GLY A 119 -13.46 -2.84 17.59
CA GLY A 119 -12.05 -2.64 17.22
C GLY A 119 -11.65 -3.21 15.86
N THR A 120 -12.55 -3.90 15.17
CA THR A 120 -12.30 -4.42 13.81
C THR A 120 -12.69 -3.42 12.74
N SER A 121 -12.19 -3.61 11.53
CA SER A 121 -12.52 -2.81 10.35
C SER A 121 -12.17 -3.56 9.07
N LEU A 122 -12.73 -3.16 7.95
CA LEU A 122 -12.22 -3.56 6.64
C LEU A 122 -11.14 -2.57 6.23
N TYR A 123 -9.89 -3.01 6.13
CA TYR A 123 -8.79 -2.23 5.60
C TYR A 123 -8.87 -2.21 4.07
N ILE A 124 -8.76 -1.03 3.48
CA ILE A 124 -8.85 -0.78 2.05
C ILE A 124 -7.49 -0.28 1.57
N ARG A 125 -6.93 -0.93 0.55
CA ARG A 125 -5.62 -0.61 -0.03
C ARG A 125 -5.77 -0.23 -1.50
N PRO A 126 -5.98 1.06 -1.83
CA PRO A 126 -5.76 1.55 -3.18
C PRO A 126 -4.26 1.53 -3.50
N THR A 127 -3.92 1.05 -4.68
CA THR A 127 -2.53 0.96 -5.16
C THR A 127 -2.48 1.30 -6.64
N MET A 128 -1.43 1.97 -7.07
CA MET A 128 -1.14 2.24 -8.48
C MET A 128 0.28 1.80 -8.78
N ILE A 129 0.45 1.04 -9.85
CA ILE A 129 1.74 0.51 -10.32
C ILE A 129 1.96 0.86 -11.78
N SER A 130 3.21 1.06 -12.17
CA SER A 130 3.59 1.13 -13.58
C SER A 130 3.61 -0.26 -14.21
N THR A 131 3.13 -0.37 -15.46
CA THR A 131 2.93 -1.65 -16.13
C THR A 131 3.62 -1.77 -17.48
N ASP A 132 4.41 -0.77 -17.91
CA ASP A 132 5.18 -0.84 -19.15
C ASP A 132 6.15 -2.03 -19.15
N VAL A 133 6.29 -2.68 -20.30
CA VAL A 133 7.20 -3.80 -20.53
C VAL A 133 8.46 -3.28 -21.22
N MET A 134 9.41 -2.79 -20.42
CA MET A 134 10.67 -2.24 -20.92
C MET A 134 11.72 -2.14 -19.80
N LEU A 135 12.96 -2.54 -20.08
CA LEU A 135 14.07 -2.44 -19.10
C LEU A 135 14.79 -1.07 -19.12
N GLY A 136 14.60 -0.26 -20.17
CA GLY A 136 15.18 1.08 -20.24
C GLY A 136 14.49 2.05 -19.27
N VAL A 137 15.25 2.95 -18.62
CA VAL A 137 14.69 3.99 -17.75
C VAL A 137 13.93 5.01 -18.58
N HIS A 138 12.64 5.13 -18.34
CA HIS A 138 11.75 6.08 -19.02
C HIS A 138 10.52 6.38 -18.15
N ALA A 139 9.76 7.40 -18.51
CA ALA A 139 8.45 7.64 -17.92
C ALA A 139 7.45 6.61 -18.47
N SER A 140 6.87 5.79 -17.61
CA SER A 140 5.88 4.79 -18.00
C SER A 140 4.71 5.37 -18.76
N HIS A 141 4.22 4.64 -19.75
CA HIS A 141 3.05 5.01 -20.55
C HIS A 141 1.79 4.26 -20.11
N THR A 142 1.95 3.17 -19.38
CA THR A 142 0.84 2.35 -18.89
C THR A 142 0.91 2.16 -17.39
N TYR A 143 -0.26 2.19 -16.74
CA TYR A 143 -0.39 1.99 -15.29
C TYR A 143 -1.63 1.17 -15.00
N ARG A 144 -1.63 0.52 -13.84
CA ARG A 144 -2.81 -0.12 -13.27
C ARG A 144 -3.10 0.46 -11.90
N PHE A 145 -4.31 0.94 -11.72
CA PHE A 145 -4.87 1.27 -10.42
C PHE A 145 -5.77 0.14 -9.97
N PHE A 146 -5.62 -0.28 -8.71
CA PHE A 146 -6.48 -1.32 -8.14
C PHE A 146 -6.73 -1.07 -6.66
N ILE A 147 -7.84 -1.62 -6.17
CA ILE A 147 -8.21 -1.56 -4.75
C ILE A 147 -8.45 -2.99 -4.29
N ILE A 148 -7.77 -3.39 -3.22
CA ILE A 148 -7.99 -4.65 -2.51
C ILE A 148 -8.41 -4.36 -1.08
N CYS A 149 -9.19 -5.28 -0.49
CA CYS A 149 -9.71 -5.14 0.86
C CYS A 149 -9.33 -6.32 1.74
N SER A 150 -9.10 -6.05 3.03
CA SER A 150 -8.71 -7.06 4.02
C SER A 150 -9.43 -6.79 5.34
N PRO A 151 -10.25 -7.72 5.85
CA PRO A 151 -10.79 -7.59 7.21
C PRO A 151 -9.64 -7.64 8.20
N SER A 152 -9.62 -6.70 9.14
CA SER A 152 -8.52 -6.55 10.09
C SER A 152 -9.02 -6.27 11.50
N GLY A 153 -8.30 -6.83 12.48
CA GLY A 153 -8.41 -6.50 13.89
C GLY A 153 -7.69 -5.18 14.24
N ALA A 154 -7.47 -4.95 15.52
CA ALA A 154 -6.70 -3.81 15.98
C ALA A 154 -5.26 -3.87 15.45
N TYR A 155 -4.79 -2.78 14.84
CA TYR A 155 -3.42 -2.71 14.28
C TYR A 155 -2.36 -2.89 15.37
N TYR A 156 -2.59 -2.29 16.54
CA TYR A 156 -1.72 -2.44 17.70
C TYR A 156 -2.45 -3.26 18.78
N ALA A 157 -1.86 -4.38 19.19
CA ALA A 157 -2.44 -5.26 20.22
C ALA A 157 -2.65 -4.53 21.57
N LYS A 158 -1.85 -3.51 21.88
CA LYS A 158 -1.93 -2.69 23.09
C LYS A 158 -2.71 -1.37 22.90
N GLY A 159 -3.48 -1.23 21.80
CA GLY A 159 -4.27 -0.03 21.51
C GLY A 159 -3.40 1.23 21.36
N LEU A 160 -3.67 2.26 22.15
CA LEU A 160 -2.97 3.55 22.11
C LEU A 160 -1.65 3.57 22.94
N ALA A 161 -1.19 2.44 23.45
CA ALA A 161 0.08 2.38 24.16
C ALA A 161 1.24 2.75 23.22
N PRO A 162 2.25 3.52 23.67
CA PRO A 162 3.38 3.89 22.83
C PRO A 162 4.18 2.67 22.43
N VAL A 163 4.68 2.69 21.16
CA VAL A 163 5.55 1.66 20.60
C VAL A 163 6.92 2.24 20.33
N GLY A 164 7.98 1.46 20.54
CA GLY A 164 9.33 1.83 20.16
C GLY A 164 9.47 1.82 18.63
N ILE A 165 9.99 2.90 18.06
CA ILE A 165 10.30 3.00 16.65
C ILE A 165 11.82 3.04 16.50
N TYR A 166 12.37 2.06 15.77
CA TYR A 166 13.77 2.06 15.38
C TYR A 166 13.89 2.66 13.99
N ALA A 167 14.50 3.85 13.88
CA ALA A 167 14.78 4.45 12.59
C ALA A 167 16.00 3.76 11.95
N ALA A 168 15.76 2.87 10.99
CA ALA A 168 16.83 2.27 10.18
C ALA A 168 17.48 3.27 9.20
N ALA A 169 16.98 4.51 9.14
CA ALA A 169 17.37 5.54 8.19
C ALA A 169 18.81 6.04 8.31
N ALA A 170 19.58 5.66 9.37
CA ALA A 170 20.95 6.09 9.54
C ALA A 170 21.93 5.63 8.42
N ARG A 171 21.54 4.67 7.56
CA ARG A 171 22.38 4.21 6.45
C ARG A 171 22.22 5.03 5.16
N PHE A 172 21.13 5.77 4.98
CA PHE A 172 20.86 6.56 3.78
C PHE A 172 21.15 8.05 3.93
N TYR A 173 21.27 8.56 5.16
CA TYR A 173 21.76 9.92 5.37
C TYR A 173 23.29 9.92 5.29
N SER A 174 23.82 10.62 4.28
CA SER A 174 25.24 10.73 4.05
C SER A 174 25.98 11.04 5.36
N ARG A 175 27.16 10.46 5.55
CA ARG A 175 28.07 10.60 6.70
C ARG A 175 28.35 12.06 7.12
N ARG A 176 27.82 13.06 6.43
CA ARG A 176 28.14 14.48 6.65
C ARG A 176 27.28 15.19 7.69
N HIS A 177 26.15 14.64 8.15
CA HIS A 177 25.19 15.45 8.91
C HIS A 177 24.87 15.05 10.35
N HIS A 178 25.13 13.82 10.86
CA HIS A 178 24.90 13.50 12.27
C HIS A 178 25.80 12.37 12.85
N PRO A 179 27.04 12.66 13.27
CA PRO A 179 27.91 11.67 13.90
C PRO A 179 27.39 11.16 15.27
N ARG A 180 26.51 11.92 15.95
CA ARG A 180 26.01 11.55 17.30
C ARG A 180 24.93 10.47 17.30
N LEU A 181 24.12 10.35 16.24
CA LEU A 181 23.07 9.32 16.15
C LEU A 181 23.65 7.90 15.96
N HIS A 182 24.81 7.80 15.32
CA HIS A 182 25.50 6.52 15.11
C HIS A 182 25.99 5.89 16.43
N HIS A 183 26.39 6.72 17.38
CA HIS A 183 26.92 6.24 18.66
C HIS A 183 25.81 5.72 19.59
N GLN A 184 24.65 6.37 19.59
CA GLN A 184 23.49 5.96 20.40
C GLN A 184 22.80 4.69 19.86
N ALA A 185 22.71 4.51 18.53
CA ALA A 185 22.16 3.29 17.94
C ALA A 185 23.05 2.05 18.19
N GLY A 186 24.38 2.22 18.16
CA GLY A 186 25.34 1.16 18.47
C GLY A 186 25.29 0.69 19.94
N GLN A 187 25.08 1.62 20.87
CA GLN A 187 24.96 1.31 22.29
C GLN A 187 23.62 0.64 22.65
N ALA A 188 22.51 1.00 21.96
CA ALA A 188 21.20 0.41 22.20
C ALA A 188 21.10 -1.05 21.70
N GLN A 189 21.96 -1.49 20.79
CA GLN A 189 21.93 -2.83 20.20
C GLN A 189 23.00 -3.79 20.70
N GLY A 190 23.85 -3.40 21.67
CA GLY A 190 24.91 -4.27 22.22
C GLY A 190 25.95 -4.77 21.20
N TYR A 191 26.11 -4.08 20.08
CA TYR A 191 27.09 -4.42 19.06
C TYR A 191 28.49 -3.98 19.52
N SER A 192 29.26 -4.91 20.09
CA SER A 192 30.72 -4.78 20.24
C SER A 192 31.35 -4.83 18.86
N GLY A 193 32.18 -3.83 18.56
CA GLY A 193 32.79 -3.62 17.24
C GLY A 193 33.59 -4.80 16.70
N GLY A 194 32.97 -5.52 15.77
CA GLY A 194 33.63 -6.44 14.85
C GLY A 194 33.90 -5.71 13.53
N ARG A 195 35.13 -5.82 13.02
CA ARG A 195 35.56 -5.22 11.74
C ARG A 195 34.64 -5.68 10.60
N ALA A 196 34.09 -4.72 9.84
CA ALA A 196 33.36 -5.00 8.62
C ALA A 196 34.24 -5.72 7.59
N PRO A 197 33.72 -6.73 6.86
CA PRO A 197 34.48 -7.37 5.79
C PRO A 197 34.70 -6.37 4.64
N HIS A 198 35.95 -6.28 4.19
CA HIS A 198 36.34 -5.52 3.00
C HIS A 198 35.77 -6.22 1.74
N TYR A 199 34.73 -5.62 1.14
CA TYR A 199 34.38 -5.95 -0.23
C TYR A 199 35.37 -5.31 -1.18
N ARG A 200 36.18 -6.14 -1.86
CA ARG A 200 36.97 -5.71 -3.02
C ARG A 200 36.00 -5.43 -4.16
N SER A 201 36.08 -4.22 -4.69
CA SER A 201 35.46 -3.84 -5.95
C SER A 201 36.14 -4.59 -7.08
N GLY A 202 35.46 -5.58 -7.66
CA GLY A 202 35.79 -6.14 -8.96
C GLY A 202 34.86 -5.52 -9.98
N CYS A 203 35.43 -4.73 -10.90
CA CYS A 203 34.76 -4.29 -12.10
C CYS A 203 34.50 -5.47 -13.04
N PHE A 204 33.32 -5.54 -13.58
CA PHE A 204 33.03 -5.93 -14.96
C PHE A 204 32.00 -4.99 -15.53
#